data_a7b41c193f7f38b76ed8302e66a4682d
#
_entry.id   a7b41c193f7f38b76ed8302e66a4682d
#
_cell.length_a   1.000
_cell.length_b   1.000
_cell.length_c   1.000
_cell.angle_alpha   90.00
_cell.angle_beta   90.00
_cell.angle_gamma   90.00
#
_symmetry.space_group_name_H-M   'P 1'
#
loop_
_entity.id
_entity.type
_entity.pdbx_description
1 polymer ?
#
loop_
_entity_poly.entity_id
_entity_poly.type
_entity_poly.pdbx_seq_one_letter_code
_entity_poly.pdbx_strand_id
1 'polypeptide(L)'
;MKKWANVVFATLLAIALGGCSESKEVGFAGSEAKVVETTEVVQKTLTQVTELSGTLEASERTQVAFEVAGRIVKLDREQGEKINQGDVLGKLDDTDYQLSLQRAATGVDQAKVALEKVQNGARAQEVDQAKLGLQRAQLNYEKAVEDQKKYEQLYQSGAVSKDTLDTMALKAELAERELKNAEAGLSMIMEGARAEDKETTKSVYEQNLIVKEQAETTLQKTVLKSPVSGTIITKFASEGQLINPGTPIYEVGNVNQLKVILPVPDREIADWAIGDLVELSLYDNTRKGTVAQIYPATNQGTGTIGIEVKVDNQDRKWFVGQVVKATHEKKGAKGLFVPVSAVVSTGGKQPFVYLVKDQKAHKQPVEIGQLVDNQLQILSGLTEGDIVVSKGADRLFDGDTLQTQAPTSSESEAGGGSGK
;
A
#
# COMPACT_ATOMS: atom_id res chain seq x y z
N MET A 1 23.61 -67.71 35.37
CA MET A 1 23.09 -68.78 36.21
C MET A 1 22.15 -69.66 35.40
N LYS A 2 22.54 -70.89 35.29
CA LYS A 2 21.77 -72.15 35.18
C LYS A 2 20.91 -72.30 33.89
N LYS A 3 21.31 -73.12 32.84
CA LYS A 3 21.31 -74.60 32.85
C LYS A 3 19.87 -75.08 32.80
N TRP A 4 19.42 -75.91 31.82
CA TRP A 4 19.76 -77.29 31.46
C TRP A 4 18.88 -77.65 30.28
N ALA A 5 19.26 -78.20 29.18
CA ALA A 5 19.85 -79.57 28.91
C ALA A 5 18.79 -80.61 28.60
N ASN A 6 18.97 -81.15 27.44
CA ASN A 6 18.84 -82.62 27.05
C ASN A 6 17.43 -83.22 26.96
N VAL A 7 17.07 -84.21 26.09
CA VAL A 7 17.74 -85.39 25.61
C VAL A 7 16.86 -86.04 24.54
N VAL A 8 17.36 -86.29 23.34
CA VAL A 8 17.54 -87.61 22.71
C VAL A 8 16.39 -88.63 22.82
N PHE A 9 15.89 -89.17 21.68
CA PHE A 9 15.97 -90.64 21.37
C PHE A 9 15.66 -90.96 19.90
N ALA A 10 16.48 -91.79 19.32
CA ALA A 10 16.46 -92.44 17.99
C ALA A 10 15.72 -93.74 18.06
N THR A 11 15.24 -94.20 16.90
CA THR A 11 15.23 -95.58 16.44
C THR A 11 14.53 -95.64 15.07
N LEU A 12 15.18 -95.84 13.95
CA LEU A 12 15.52 -97.13 13.27
C LEU A 12 14.33 -98.06 13.01
N LEU A 13 13.92 -98.23 11.73
CA LEU A 13 14.02 -99.56 11.09
C LEU A 13 13.69 -99.49 9.60
N ALA A 14 14.53 -100.07 8.80
CA ALA A 14 14.49 -100.31 7.35
C ALA A 14 13.56 -101.52 6.97
N ILE A 15 13.17 -101.58 5.73
CA ILE A 15 13.00 -102.79 4.82
C ILE A 15 12.40 -102.21 3.53
N ALA A 16 13.03 -102.10 2.45
CA ALA A 16 13.57 -102.89 1.36
C ALA A 16 12.53 -103.45 0.38
N LEU A 17 12.87 -103.19 -0.87
CA LEU A 17 12.64 -103.95 -2.09
C LEU A 17 11.41 -103.70 -2.98
N GLY A 18 11.69 -103.20 -4.19
CA GLY A 18 11.30 -103.84 -5.39
C GLY A 18 10.34 -103.13 -6.30
N GLY A 19 10.77 -102.81 -7.48
CA GLY A 19 9.88 -102.56 -8.60
C GLY A 19 10.44 -101.61 -9.65
N CYS A 20 10.91 -102.18 -10.67
CA CYS A 20 11.38 -101.58 -11.92
C CYS A 20 10.29 -100.79 -12.67
N SER A 21 10.75 -99.85 -13.46
CA SER A 21 10.30 -99.57 -14.81
C SER A 21 9.41 -98.35 -15.05
N GLU A 22 9.86 -97.65 -15.98
CA GLU A 22 9.23 -96.82 -16.98
C GLU A 22 9.49 -95.28 -16.84
N SER A 23 10.50 -94.90 -17.61
CA SER A 23 10.73 -93.49 -18.00
C SER A 23 9.52 -92.96 -18.77
N LYS A 24 8.69 -92.15 -18.10
CA LYS A 24 7.81 -91.23 -18.76
C LYS A 24 8.51 -89.87 -18.78
N GLU A 25 8.76 -89.38 -19.98
CA GLU A 25 9.09 -88.00 -20.26
C GLU A 25 8.08 -87.09 -19.53
N VAL A 26 8.56 -86.39 -18.55
CA VAL A 26 7.79 -85.30 -17.95
C VAL A 26 7.82 -84.15 -18.96
N GLY A 27 6.76 -84.10 -19.77
CA GLY A 27 6.49 -82.90 -20.56
C GLY A 27 6.47 -81.70 -19.67
N PHE A 28 7.22 -80.73 -20.04
CA PHE A 28 7.14 -79.39 -19.42
C PHE A 28 5.66 -78.94 -19.37
N ALA A 29 5.07 -78.88 -18.17
CA ALA A 29 3.76 -78.33 -17.97
C ALA A 29 3.81 -76.90 -18.50
N GLY A 30 2.97 -76.61 -19.47
CA GLY A 30 2.84 -75.26 -20.01
C GLY A 30 2.60 -74.27 -18.86
N SER A 31 3.41 -73.25 -18.79
CA SER A 31 3.25 -72.14 -17.85
C SER A 31 1.80 -71.64 -17.97
N GLU A 32 0.98 -71.82 -16.91
CA GLU A 32 -0.35 -71.24 -16.85
C GLU A 32 -0.20 -69.70 -17.03
N ALA A 33 -0.89 -69.19 -18.04
CA ALA A 33 -0.83 -67.77 -18.32
C ALA A 33 -1.37 -66.93 -17.13
N LYS A 34 -0.56 -66.10 -16.59
CA LYS A 34 -0.94 -65.23 -15.45
C LYS A 34 -1.88 -64.11 -15.90
N VAL A 35 -3.02 -63.96 -15.23
CA VAL A 35 -4.01 -62.94 -15.52
C VAL A 35 -3.55 -61.63 -14.94
N VAL A 36 -3.42 -60.58 -15.76
CA VAL A 36 -2.95 -59.25 -15.38
C VAL A 36 -3.81 -58.16 -16.04
N GLU A 37 -3.95 -57.05 -15.33
CA GLU A 37 -4.50 -55.82 -15.95
C GLU A 37 -3.34 -55.04 -16.60
N THR A 38 -3.58 -54.45 -17.75
CA THR A 38 -2.59 -53.66 -18.48
C THR A 38 -3.08 -52.25 -18.73
N THR A 39 -2.15 -51.32 -18.87
CA THR A 39 -2.43 -49.96 -19.26
C THR A 39 -1.44 -49.49 -20.33
N GLU A 40 -1.89 -48.68 -21.23
CA GLU A 40 -1.05 -48.04 -22.24
C GLU A 40 -0.33 -46.86 -21.63
N VAL A 41 0.96 -46.69 -21.91
CA VAL A 41 1.75 -45.53 -21.50
C VAL A 41 1.41 -44.37 -22.43
N VAL A 42 0.71 -43.39 -21.91
CA VAL A 42 0.33 -42.17 -22.66
C VAL A 42 1.03 -40.97 -22.10
N GLN A 43 1.37 -40.03 -22.98
CA GLN A 43 1.88 -38.74 -22.56
C GLN A 43 0.73 -37.89 -21.98
N LYS A 44 0.84 -37.48 -20.74
CA LYS A 44 -0.13 -36.61 -20.06
C LYS A 44 0.55 -35.36 -19.53
N THR A 45 -0.17 -34.29 -19.57
CA THR A 45 0.17 -33.09 -18.79
C THR A 45 -0.66 -33.16 -17.52
N LEU A 46 -0.01 -33.35 -16.37
CA LEU A 46 -0.71 -33.30 -15.09
C LEU A 46 -0.77 -31.86 -14.64
N THR A 47 -1.95 -31.43 -14.23
CA THR A 47 -2.16 -30.06 -13.67
C THR A 47 -2.00 -30.19 -12.15
N GLN A 48 -1.08 -29.41 -11.61
CA GLN A 48 -0.96 -29.26 -10.16
C GLN A 48 -1.96 -28.19 -9.72
N VAL A 49 -2.81 -28.51 -8.77
CA VAL A 49 -3.80 -27.61 -8.21
C VAL A 49 -3.36 -27.21 -6.81
N THR A 50 -3.17 -25.91 -6.59
CA THR A 50 -2.89 -25.35 -5.26
C THR A 50 -4.12 -24.61 -4.76
N GLU A 51 -4.59 -24.96 -3.57
CA GLU A 51 -5.72 -24.34 -2.92
C GLU A 51 -5.28 -23.51 -1.71
N LEU A 52 -5.64 -22.25 -1.69
CA LEU A 52 -5.34 -21.31 -0.62
C LEU A 52 -6.61 -20.56 -0.20
N SER A 53 -6.56 -19.90 0.93
CA SER A 53 -7.65 -19.01 1.39
C SER A 53 -7.09 -17.64 1.71
N GLY A 54 -7.89 -16.60 1.41
CA GLY A 54 -7.55 -15.23 1.73
C GLY A 54 -8.79 -14.39 1.99
N THR A 55 -8.61 -13.24 2.58
CA THR A 55 -9.68 -12.29 2.87
C THR A 55 -9.74 -11.23 1.78
N LEU A 56 -10.95 -10.94 1.30
CA LEU A 56 -11.18 -9.86 0.33
C LEU A 56 -10.98 -8.50 0.98
N GLU A 57 -10.23 -7.66 0.32
CA GLU A 57 -9.99 -6.27 0.69
C GLU A 57 -10.35 -5.34 -0.48
N ALA A 58 -10.67 -4.08 -0.18
CA ALA A 58 -10.76 -3.08 -1.23
C ALA A 58 -9.40 -2.90 -1.91
N SER A 59 -9.38 -2.69 -3.22
CA SER A 59 -8.12 -2.52 -3.97
C SER A 59 -7.30 -1.33 -3.47
N GLU A 60 -7.98 -0.26 -3.08
CA GLU A 60 -7.40 0.93 -2.48
C GLU A 60 -8.21 1.29 -1.23
N ARG A 61 -7.53 1.67 -0.15
CA ARG A 61 -8.15 2.09 1.12
C ARG A 61 -7.47 3.35 1.62
N THR A 62 -8.28 4.32 2.03
CA THR A 62 -7.80 5.57 2.61
C THR A 62 -8.61 5.85 3.87
N GLN A 63 -7.92 6.05 4.99
CA GLN A 63 -8.55 6.54 6.21
C GLN A 63 -8.64 8.06 6.15
N VAL A 64 -9.83 8.58 6.37
CA VAL A 64 -10.11 10.00 6.36
C VAL A 64 -10.33 10.46 7.79
N ALA A 65 -9.57 11.47 8.20
CA ALA A 65 -9.53 12.01 9.55
C ALA A 65 -9.52 13.53 9.52
N PHE A 66 -10.00 14.19 10.60
CA PHE A 66 -9.80 15.61 10.78
C PHE A 66 -8.35 15.93 11.13
N GLU A 67 -7.84 17.04 10.63
CA GLU A 67 -6.49 17.52 10.92
C GLU A 67 -6.42 18.39 12.19
N VAL A 68 -7.59 18.73 12.75
CA VAL A 68 -7.74 19.56 13.96
C VAL A 68 -8.62 18.86 14.98
N ALA A 69 -8.44 19.22 16.26
CA ALA A 69 -9.25 18.68 17.33
C ALA A 69 -10.64 19.34 17.37
N GLY A 70 -11.63 18.65 17.89
CA GLY A 70 -12.94 19.26 18.11
C GLY A 70 -14.03 18.23 18.35
N ARG A 71 -15.22 18.71 18.68
CA ARG A 71 -16.41 17.88 18.80
C ARG A 71 -17.09 17.75 17.44
N ILE A 72 -17.40 16.53 17.04
CA ILE A 72 -18.15 16.27 15.82
C ILE A 72 -19.59 16.79 15.99
N VAL A 73 -19.99 17.75 15.16
CA VAL A 73 -21.37 18.25 15.12
C VAL A 73 -22.20 17.41 14.20
N LYS A 74 -21.66 17.03 13.04
CA LYS A 74 -22.39 16.31 12.01
C LYS A 74 -21.48 15.42 11.19
N LEU A 75 -22.00 14.24 10.84
CA LEU A 75 -21.42 13.31 9.86
C LEU A 75 -22.45 13.08 8.76
N ASP A 76 -22.19 13.65 7.59
CA ASP A 76 -23.15 13.75 6.48
C ASP A 76 -23.28 12.48 5.64
N ARG A 77 -22.49 11.44 5.93
CA ARG A 77 -22.40 10.23 5.12
C ARG A 77 -22.52 8.96 5.94
N GLU A 78 -23.12 7.93 5.33
CA GLU A 78 -23.28 6.63 5.94
C GLU A 78 -22.43 5.55 5.27
N GLN A 79 -22.22 4.43 5.97
CA GLN A 79 -21.50 3.27 5.44
C GLN A 79 -22.23 2.71 4.21
N GLY A 80 -21.47 2.41 3.16
CA GLY A 80 -21.97 1.93 1.87
C GLY A 80 -22.26 3.03 0.84
N GLU A 81 -22.26 4.31 1.22
CA GLU A 81 -22.46 5.42 0.29
C GLU A 81 -21.27 5.65 -0.63
N LYS A 82 -21.56 6.02 -1.88
CA LYS A 82 -20.57 6.51 -2.84
C LYS A 82 -20.29 7.98 -2.60
N ILE A 83 -19.01 8.33 -2.63
CA ILE A 83 -18.53 9.70 -2.50
C ILE A 83 -17.52 10.02 -3.59
N ASN A 84 -17.44 11.31 -3.92
CA ASN A 84 -16.42 11.86 -4.82
C ASN A 84 -15.36 12.61 -4.04
N GLN A 85 -14.18 12.77 -4.64
CA GLN A 85 -13.15 13.64 -4.10
C GLN A 85 -13.69 15.07 -3.91
N GLY A 86 -13.45 15.65 -2.72
CA GLY A 86 -13.93 16.96 -2.34
C GLY A 86 -15.30 17.00 -1.68
N ASP A 87 -16.07 15.92 -1.69
CA ASP A 87 -17.35 15.84 -0.99
C ASP A 87 -17.18 16.08 0.51
N VAL A 88 -18.10 16.82 1.11
CA VAL A 88 -18.15 17.02 2.55
C VAL A 88 -18.65 15.77 3.23
N LEU A 89 -17.88 15.29 4.21
CA LEU A 89 -18.17 14.09 4.98
C LEU A 89 -18.64 14.39 6.39
N GLY A 90 -18.28 15.56 6.93
CA GLY A 90 -18.68 15.96 8.28
C GLY A 90 -18.10 17.30 8.70
N LYS A 91 -18.52 17.76 9.87
CA LYS A 91 -18.11 19.06 10.45
C LYS A 91 -17.86 18.93 11.93
N LEU A 92 -16.84 19.65 12.40
CA LEU A 92 -16.61 19.92 13.83
C LEU A 92 -17.36 21.17 14.28
N ASP A 93 -17.48 21.34 15.59
CA ASP A 93 -17.80 22.63 16.19
C ASP A 93 -16.67 23.61 15.88
N ASP A 94 -16.99 24.63 15.10
CA ASP A 94 -16.04 25.60 14.57
C ASP A 94 -16.03 26.93 15.34
N THR A 95 -16.83 27.02 16.44
CA THR A 95 -17.03 28.26 17.20
C THR A 95 -15.70 28.91 17.63
N ASP A 96 -14.81 28.13 18.23
CA ASP A 96 -13.52 28.63 18.70
C ASP A 96 -12.59 29.02 17.54
N TYR A 97 -12.67 28.31 16.43
CA TYR A 97 -11.92 28.59 15.22
C TYR A 97 -12.40 29.87 14.54
N GLN A 98 -13.71 30.13 14.49
CA GLN A 98 -14.30 31.37 14.00
C GLN A 98 -13.87 32.55 14.86
N LEU A 99 -13.90 32.43 16.19
CA LEU A 99 -13.42 33.44 17.10
C LEU A 99 -11.92 33.72 16.93
N SER A 100 -11.12 32.69 16.68
CA SER A 100 -9.69 32.86 16.39
C SER A 100 -9.46 33.63 15.10
N LEU A 101 -10.20 33.31 14.03
CA LEU A 101 -10.16 34.04 12.76
C LEU A 101 -10.57 35.51 12.95
N GLN A 102 -11.64 35.76 13.72
CA GLN A 102 -12.10 37.14 14.00
C GLN A 102 -11.04 37.94 14.75
N ARG A 103 -10.34 37.35 15.74
CA ARG A 103 -9.22 38.01 16.45
C ARG A 103 -8.08 38.32 15.48
N ALA A 104 -7.71 37.39 14.62
CA ALA A 104 -6.66 37.61 13.63
C ALA A 104 -7.05 38.72 12.62
N ALA A 105 -8.29 38.73 12.15
CA ALA A 105 -8.81 39.81 11.29
C ALA A 105 -8.73 41.20 11.97
N THR A 106 -9.12 41.28 13.24
CA THR A 106 -8.99 42.53 14.02
C THR A 106 -7.53 42.96 14.13
N GLY A 107 -6.58 42.03 14.28
CA GLY A 107 -5.14 42.31 14.27
C GLY A 107 -4.67 42.91 12.95
N VAL A 108 -5.16 42.40 11.83
CA VAL A 108 -4.90 42.99 10.50
C VAL A 108 -5.41 44.40 10.39
N ASP A 109 -6.64 44.65 10.82
CA ASP A 109 -7.24 46.01 10.77
C ASP A 109 -6.45 47.02 11.62
N GLN A 110 -6.01 46.61 12.81
CA GLN A 110 -5.18 47.46 13.68
C GLN A 110 -3.83 47.76 13.02
N ALA A 111 -3.16 46.74 12.49
CA ALA A 111 -1.87 46.94 11.82
C ALA A 111 -2.01 47.78 10.53
N LYS A 112 -3.11 47.64 9.81
CA LYS A 112 -3.44 48.44 8.63
C LYS A 112 -3.56 49.92 8.99
N VAL A 113 -4.34 50.23 10.03
CA VAL A 113 -4.51 51.63 10.49
C VAL A 113 -3.17 52.20 10.94
N ALA A 114 -2.32 51.43 11.60
CA ALA A 114 -0.98 51.86 11.99
C ALA A 114 -0.10 52.18 10.77
N LEU A 115 -0.13 51.32 9.75
CA LEU A 115 0.59 51.51 8.51
C LEU A 115 0.10 52.78 7.76
N GLU A 116 -1.21 52.94 7.61
CA GLU A 116 -1.81 54.13 7.00
C GLU A 116 -1.41 55.41 7.72
N LYS A 117 -1.40 55.41 9.07
CA LYS A 117 -0.95 56.55 9.87
C LYS A 117 0.50 56.92 9.58
N VAL A 118 1.38 55.95 9.49
CA VAL A 118 2.82 56.16 9.19
C VAL A 118 3.02 56.61 7.75
N GLN A 119 2.26 56.06 6.80
CA GLN A 119 2.32 56.41 5.37
C GLN A 119 1.79 57.85 5.11
N ASN A 120 0.69 58.22 5.75
CA ASN A 120 0.07 59.54 5.57
C ASN A 120 0.93 60.66 6.15
N GLY A 121 1.85 60.35 7.06
CA GLY A 121 2.78 61.31 7.65
C GLY A 121 2.09 62.34 8.51
N ALA A 122 2.65 63.57 8.55
CA ALA A 122 2.14 64.69 9.36
C ALA A 122 0.78 65.19 8.86
N ARG A 123 -0.06 65.59 9.78
CA ARG A 123 -1.38 66.21 9.44
C ARG A 123 -1.20 67.56 8.71
N ALA A 124 -2.10 67.90 7.80
CA ALA A 124 -2.07 69.11 7.05
C ALA A 124 -1.93 70.38 7.96
N GLN A 125 -2.61 70.37 9.13
CA GLN A 125 -2.51 71.44 10.12
C GLN A 125 -1.10 71.53 10.72
N GLU A 126 -0.38 70.44 10.95
CA GLU A 126 0.99 70.48 11.48
C GLU A 126 1.95 71.06 10.44
N VAL A 127 1.79 70.64 9.17
CA VAL A 127 2.54 71.22 8.04
C VAL A 127 2.26 72.72 7.87
N ASP A 128 0.99 73.18 7.94
CA ASP A 128 0.62 74.54 7.81
C ASP A 128 1.15 75.40 8.98
N GLN A 129 1.13 74.86 10.19
CA GLN A 129 1.73 75.52 11.36
C GLN A 129 3.24 75.74 11.21
N ALA A 130 3.94 74.75 10.70
CA ALA A 130 5.39 74.80 10.42
C ALA A 130 5.71 75.80 9.30
N LYS A 131 4.90 75.86 8.24
CA LYS A 131 5.00 76.90 7.17
C LYS A 131 4.84 78.31 7.69
N LEU A 132 3.84 78.54 8.55
CA LEU A 132 3.64 79.86 9.20
C LEU A 132 4.82 80.24 10.12
N GLY A 133 5.41 79.22 10.80
CA GLY A 133 6.65 79.39 11.56
C GLY A 133 7.82 79.88 10.71
N LEU A 134 8.02 79.20 9.57
CA LEU A 134 9.04 79.51 8.59
C LEU A 134 8.84 80.92 8.01
N GLN A 135 7.64 81.24 7.61
CA GLN A 135 7.32 82.57 7.07
C GLN A 135 7.64 83.70 8.08
N ARG A 136 7.33 83.51 9.37
CA ARG A 136 7.67 84.44 10.43
C ARG A 136 9.18 84.59 10.58
N ALA A 137 9.94 83.47 10.62
CA ALA A 137 11.39 83.49 10.73
C ALA A 137 12.05 84.21 9.54
N GLN A 138 11.52 84.00 8.33
CA GLN A 138 11.98 84.65 7.11
C GLN A 138 11.77 86.17 7.16
N LEU A 139 10.58 86.63 7.55
CA LEU A 139 10.30 88.05 7.71
C LEU A 139 11.20 88.71 8.75
N ASN A 140 11.47 88.02 9.87
CA ASN A 140 12.37 88.49 10.89
C ASN A 140 13.82 88.66 10.38
N TYR A 141 14.30 87.65 9.63
CA TYR A 141 15.61 87.69 9.01
C TYR A 141 15.75 88.79 7.98
N GLU A 142 14.79 88.94 7.05
CA GLU A 142 14.75 90.01 6.05
C GLU A 142 14.83 91.40 6.73
N LYS A 143 14.06 91.60 7.80
CA LYS A 143 14.07 92.83 8.58
C LYS A 143 15.40 93.03 9.27
N ALA A 144 16.01 92.03 9.88
CA ALA A 144 17.32 92.16 10.54
C ALA A 144 18.45 92.48 9.55
N VAL A 145 18.41 91.93 8.35
CA VAL A 145 19.37 92.20 7.25
C VAL A 145 19.20 93.66 6.73
N GLU A 146 17.95 94.06 6.55
CA GLU A 146 17.66 95.48 6.16
C GLU A 146 18.19 96.44 7.18
N ASP A 147 17.93 96.18 8.48
CA ASP A 147 18.44 96.99 9.56
C ASP A 147 19.98 97.03 9.63
N GLN A 148 20.65 95.83 9.48
CA GLN A 148 22.10 95.76 9.40
C GLN A 148 22.66 96.65 8.27
N LYS A 149 22.12 96.52 7.05
CA LYS A 149 22.55 97.27 5.88
C LYS A 149 22.40 98.82 6.13
N LYS A 150 21.28 99.17 6.71
CA LYS A 150 21.02 100.60 7.11
C LYS A 150 22.05 101.09 8.12
N TYR A 151 22.35 100.35 9.16
CA TYR A 151 23.32 100.70 10.18
C TYR A 151 24.78 100.67 9.65
N GLU A 152 25.10 99.83 8.68
CA GLU A 152 26.38 99.90 8.00
C GLU A 152 26.59 101.14 7.21
N GLN A 153 25.58 101.67 6.49
CA GLN A 153 25.62 103.00 5.82
C GLN A 153 25.75 104.12 6.81
N LEU A 154 25.07 104.12 7.97
CA LEU A 154 25.19 105.04 9.03
C LEU A 154 26.57 105.10 9.72
N TYR A 155 27.19 103.89 9.88
CA TYR A 155 28.54 103.81 10.40
C TYR A 155 29.58 104.37 9.42
N GLN A 156 29.44 104.10 8.11
CA GLN A 156 30.30 104.67 7.05
C GLN A 156 30.21 106.22 7.02
N SER A 157 29.06 106.76 7.37
CA SER A 157 28.86 108.25 7.51
C SER A 157 29.29 108.80 8.87
N GLY A 158 29.71 107.97 9.82
CA GLY A 158 30.11 108.38 11.18
C GLY A 158 28.92 108.63 12.16
N ALA A 159 27.70 108.31 11.79
CA ALA A 159 26.50 108.55 12.56
C ALA A 159 26.21 107.61 13.72
N VAL A 160 26.83 106.43 13.73
CA VAL A 160 26.69 105.34 14.77
C VAL A 160 28.04 104.76 15.15
N SER A 161 28.15 104.16 16.38
CA SER A 161 29.34 103.50 16.85
C SER A 161 29.52 102.12 16.22
N LYS A 162 30.77 101.57 16.19
CA LYS A 162 31.07 100.22 15.74
C LYS A 162 30.31 99.20 16.58
N ASP A 163 30.20 99.33 17.87
CA ASP A 163 29.48 98.48 18.79
C ASP A 163 27.99 98.33 18.38
N THR A 164 27.40 99.43 17.91
CA THR A 164 26.03 99.44 17.41
C THR A 164 25.91 98.64 16.13
N LEU A 165 26.85 98.81 15.20
CA LEU A 165 26.90 98.01 13.97
C LEU A 165 27.09 96.53 14.27
N ASP A 166 28.04 96.14 15.14
CA ASP A 166 28.33 94.78 15.55
C ASP A 166 27.07 94.14 16.21
N THR A 167 26.31 94.92 17.00
CA THR A 167 25.03 94.50 17.58
C THR A 167 23.97 94.16 16.50
N MET A 168 23.87 94.98 15.43
CA MET A 168 22.93 94.72 14.32
C MET A 168 23.39 93.54 13.48
N ALA A 169 24.69 93.37 13.27
CA ALA A 169 25.23 92.21 12.61
C ALA A 169 24.93 90.91 13.39
N LEU A 170 25.12 90.93 14.72
CA LEU A 170 24.79 89.75 15.56
C LEU A 170 23.29 89.45 15.52
N LYS A 171 22.39 90.48 15.49
CA LYS A 171 20.94 90.27 15.34
C LYS A 171 20.59 89.60 14.00
N ALA A 172 21.23 90.03 12.91
CA ALA A 172 21.04 89.37 11.59
C ALA A 172 21.52 87.93 11.58
N GLU A 173 22.67 87.67 12.20
CA GLU A 173 23.19 86.27 12.32
C GLU A 173 22.24 85.41 13.18
N LEU A 174 21.72 85.88 14.30
CA LEU A 174 20.76 85.16 15.11
C LEU A 174 19.46 84.86 14.35
N ALA A 175 18.95 85.83 13.61
CA ALA A 175 17.75 85.68 12.78
C ALA A 175 17.96 84.68 11.61
N GLU A 176 19.18 84.66 11.02
CA GLU A 176 19.55 83.63 10.02
C GLU A 176 19.54 82.21 10.59
N ARG A 177 20.10 82.04 11.80
CA ARG A 177 20.08 80.77 12.49
C ARG A 177 18.64 80.33 12.81
N GLU A 178 17.77 81.26 13.21
CA GLU A 178 16.35 80.96 13.48
C GLU A 178 15.62 80.57 12.20
N LEU A 179 15.89 81.24 11.06
CA LEU A 179 15.37 80.87 9.74
C LEU A 179 15.78 79.44 9.36
N LYS A 180 17.09 79.14 9.47
CA LYS A 180 17.60 77.76 9.16
C LYS A 180 16.97 76.67 10.05
N ASN A 181 16.75 76.99 11.34
CA ASN A 181 16.09 76.08 12.25
C ASN A 181 14.62 75.81 11.83
N ALA A 182 13.91 76.89 11.42
CA ALA A 182 12.51 76.76 10.95
C ALA A 182 12.42 75.98 9.61
N GLU A 183 13.38 76.20 8.69
CA GLU A 183 13.50 75.42 7.45
C GLU A 183 13.72 73.94 7.73
N ALA A 184 14.69 73.62 8.61
CA ALA A 184 14.98 72.19 9.00
C ALA A 184 13.79 71.56 9.69
N GLY A 185 13.05 72.33 10.54
CA GLY A 185 11.83 71.83 11.19
C GLY A 185 10.72 71.52 10.20
N LEU A 186 10.49 72.38 9.20
CA LEU A 186 9.51 72.12 8.14
C LEU A 186 9.94 70.87 7.29
N SER A 187 11.21 70.79 6.91
CA SER A 187 11.75 69.67 6.15
C SER A 187 11.52 68.31 6.88
N MET A 188 11.81 68.28 8.20
CA MET A 188 11.57 67.10 9.03
C MET A 188 10.10 66.66 9.06
N ILE A 189 9.18 67.65 9.17
CA ILE A 189 7.74 67.36 9.16
C ILE A 189 7.28 66.87 7.80
N MET A 190 7.79 67.43 6.71
CA MET A 190 7.45 67.08 5.34
C MET A 190 8.03 65.70 4.94
N GLU A 191 9.22 65.36 5.40
CA GLU A 191 9.81 64.01 5.18
C GLU A 191 8.98 62.91 5.87
N GLY A 192 8.33 63.27 7.02
CA GLY A 192 7.49 62.36 7.75
C GLY A 192 8.26 61.23 8.43
N ALA A 193 7.67 60.06 8.54
CA ALA A 193 8.29 58.90 9.15
C ALA A 193 9.47 58.36 8.30
N ARG A 194 10.49 57.89 8.97
CA ARG A 194 11.69 57.33 8.33
C ARG A 194 11.33 56.08 7.48
N ALA A 195 12.12 55.77 6.47
CA ALA A 195 11.91 54.64 5.61
C ALA A 195 11.89 53.32 6.41
N GLU A 196 12.75 53.21 7.43
CA GLU A 196 12.84 52.04 8.31
C GLU A 196 11.58 51.86 9.16
N ASP A 197 10.96 52.96 9.62
CA ASP A 197 9.70 52.94 10.40
C ASP A 197 8.53 52.49 9.52
N LYS A 198 8.50 52.98 8.26
CA LYS A 198 7.51 52.56 7.26
C LYS A 198 7.63 51.10 6.94
N GLU A 199 8.86 50.57 6.70
CA GLU A 199 9.13 49.18 6.39
C GLU A 199 8.81 48.26 7.59
N THR A 200 9.18 48.67 8.81
CA THR A 200 8.85 47.95 10.03
C THR A 200 7.34 47.82 10.21
N THR A 201 6.60 48.93 10.04
CA THR A 201 5.14 48.91 10.21
C THR A 201 4.46 48.09 9.11
N LYS A 202 4.98 48.13 7.88
CA LYS A 202 4.53 47.30 6.77
C LYS A 202 4.76 45.83 7.06
N SER A 203 5.93 45.44 7.57
CA SER A 203 6.24 44.09 7.96
C SER A 203 5.30 43.56 9.06
N VAL A 204 4.93 44.39 10.03
CA VAL A 204 3.94 44.05 11.05
C VAL A 204 2.55 43.80 10.43
N TYR A 205 2.14 44.61 9.44
CA TYR A 205 0.88 44.39 8.73
C TYR A 205 0.91 43.07 7.95
N GLU A 206 1.98 42.78 7.20
CA GLU A 206 2.15 41.56 6.45
C GLU A 206 2.17 40.34 7.38
N GLN A 207 2.81 40.40 8.53
CA GLN A 207 2.78 39.36 9.54
C GLN A 207 1.37 39.07 10.05
N ASN A 208 0.55 40.07 10.30
CA ASN A 208 -0.84 39.90 10.71
C ASN A 208 -1.70 39.29 9.60
N LEU A 209 -1.43 39.58 8.32
CA LEU A 209 -2.07 38.90 7.19
C LEU A 209 -1.79 37.40 7.21
N ILE A 210 -0.54 37.00 7.45
CA ILE A 210 -0.16 35.58 7.56
C ILE A 210 -0.88 34.90 8.72
N VAL A 211 -0.96 35.55 9.87
CA VAL A 211 -1.70 35.03 11.04
C VAL A 211 -3.19 34.82 10.73
N LYS A 212 -3.79 35.75 10.00
CA LYS A 212 -5.19 35.63 9.54
C LYS A 212 -5.36 34.45 8.58
N GLU A 213 -4.49 34.31 7.58
CA GLU A 213 -4.53 33.21 6.61
C GLU A 213 -4.37 31.84 7.31
N GLN A 214 -3.48 31.77 8.31
CA GLN A 214 -3.33 30.57 9.13
C GLN A 214 -4.60 30.22 9.90
N ALA A 215 -5.29 31.21 10.47
CA ALA A 215 -6.55 31.02 11.16
C ALA A 215 -7.67 30.58 10.19
N GLU A 216 -7.73 31.16 8.98
CA GLU A 216 -8.66 30.74 7.92
C GLU A 216 -8.43 29.30 7.49
N THR A 217 -7.17 28.92 7.25
CA THR A 217 -6.80 27.53 6.90
C THR A 217 -7.18 26.57 8.01
N THR A 218 -6.95 26.93 9.27
CA THR A 218 -7.30 26.10 10.41
C THR A 218 -8.82 25.93 10.56
N LEU A 219 -9.59 27.00 10.31
CA LEU A 219 -11.05 26.95 10.27
C LEU A 219 -11.53 26.04 9.13
N GLN A 220 -10.94 26.10 7.94
CA GLN A 220 -11.30 25.21 6.83
C GLN A 220 -11.11 23.72 7.18
N LYS A 221 -10.13 23.39 8.02
CA LYS A 221 -9.85 22.03 8.49
C LYS A 221 -10.91 21.48 9.47
N THR A 222 -11.84 22.30 9.94
CA THR A 222 -13.01 21.85 10.71
C THR A 222 -14.07 21.17 9.84
N VAL A 223 -13.97 21.30 8.52
CA VAL A 223 -14.83 20.62 7.55
C VAL A 223 -14.07 19.46 6.94
N LEU A 224 -14.53 18.24 7.22
CA LEU A 224 -13.94 17.02 6.66
C LEU A 224 -14.37 16.84 5.21
N LYS A 225 -13.41 16.79 4.31
CA LYS A 225 -13.64 16.50 2.89
C LYS A 225 -12.93 15.21 2.48
N SER A 226 -13.52 14.49 1.55
CA SER A 226 -12.89 13.29 1.03
C SER A 226 -11.68 13.63 0.15
N PRO A 227 -10.49 13.05 0.42
CA PRO A 227 -9.33 13.21 -0.45
C PRO A 227 -9.40 12.34 -1.72
N VAL A 228 -10.29 11.34 -1.76
CA VAL A 228 -10.43 10.36 -2.86
C VAL A 228 -11.89 10.11 -3.18
N SER A 229 -12.16 9.62 -4.39
CA SER A 229 -13.47 9.09 -4.76
C SER A 229 -13.55 7.60 -4.43
N GLY A 230 -14.70 7.12 -3.93
CA GLY A 230 -14.84 5.72 -3.54
C GLY A 230 -16.18 5.42 -2.87
N THR A 231 -16.21 4.37 -2.08
CA THR A 231 -17.34 3.98 -1.23
C THR A 231 -16.89 3.98 0.23
N ILE A 232 -17.70 4.48 1.12
CA ILE A 232 -17.43 4.42 2.56
C ILE A 232 -17.56 2.96 3.01
N ILE A 233 -16.42 2.39 3.39
CA ILE A 233 -16.33 1.01 3.88
C ILE A 233 -16.72 0.94 5.35
N THR A 234 -16.19 1.86 6.16
CA THR A 234 -16.42 1.87 7.60
C THR A 234 -16.54 3.31 8.11
N LYS A 235 -17.42 3.52 9.07
CA LYS A 235 -17.58 4.74 9.86
C LYS A 235 -17.12 4.44 11.29
N PHE A 236 -16.04 5.07 11.73
CA PHE A 236 -15.39 4.81 13.03
C PHE A 236 -15.88 5.71 14.16
N ALA A 237 -16.49 6.84 13.85
CA ALA A 237 -16.87 7.85 14.81
C ALA A 237 -18.36 8.19 14.74
N SER A 238 -18.86 8.79 15.82
CA SER A 238 -20.26 9.22 15.95
C SER A 238 -20.35 10.72 16.21
N GLU A 239 -21.50 11.31 15.87
CA GLU A 239 -21.81 12.70 16.21
C GLU A 239 -21.79 12.91 17.73
N GLY A 240 -21.35 14.07 18.15
CA GLY A 240 -21.15 14.43 19.56
C GLY A 240 -19.81 13.98 20.15
N GLN A 241 -19.05 13.11 19.48
CA GLN A 241 -17.74 12.63 19.95
C GLN A 241 -16.70 13.74 19.87
N LEU A 242 -15.86 13.84 20.90
CA LEU A 242 -14.64 14.68 20.89
C LEU A 242 -13.50 13.86 20.26
N ILE A 243 -12.81 14.46 19.30
CA ILE A 243 -11.71 13.80 18.58
C ILE A 243 -10.42 14.62 18.61
N ASN A 244 -9.32 13.90 18.44
CA ASN A 244 -7.99 14.49 18.25
C ASN A 244 -7.59 14.43 16.75
N PRO A 245 -6.64 15.27 16.31
CA PRO A 245 -6.10 15.21 14.96
C PRO A 245 -5.62 13.80 14.59
N GLY A 246 -5.94 13.37 13.37
CA GLY A 246 -5.55 12.05 12.87
C GLY A 246 -6.41 10.88 13.35
N THR A 247 -7.42 11.11 14.20
CA THR A 247 -8.38 10.06 14.58
C THR A 247 -9.20 9.66 13.35
N PRO A 248 -9.18 8.38 12.91
CA PRO A 248 -9.95 7.94 11.75
C PRO A 248 -11.46 8.14 11.96
N ILE A 249 -12.12 8.76 11.00
CA ILE A 249 -13.57 8.98 10.98
C ILE A 249 -14.24 8.06 9.99
N TYR A 250 -13.70 7.97 8.78
CA TYR A 250 -14.19 7.10 7.72
C TYR A 250 -13.03 6.33 7.09
N GLU A 251 -13.33 5.11 6.65
CA GLU A 251 -12.51 4.38 5.70
C GLU A 251 -13.21 4.39 4.35
N VAL A 252 -12.53 4.92 3.35
CA VAL A 252 -13.02 5.04 1.97
C VAL A 252 -12.19 4.15 1.08
N GLY A 253 -12.83 3.40 0.19
CA GLY A 253 -12.08 2.55 -0.73
C GLY A 253 -12.82 2.24 -2.03
N ASN A 254 -12.07 1.68 -2.97
CA ASN A 254 -12.63 1.21 -4.23
C ASN A 254 -13.14 -0.24 -4.06
N VAL A 255 -14.45 -0.40 -3.98
CA VAL A 255 -15.11 -1.71 -3.85
C VAL A 255 -15.57 -2.30 -5.19
N ASN A 256 -15.40 -1.59 -6.33
CA ASN A 256 -15.70 -2.13 -7.65
C ASN A 256 -14.59 -3.07 -8.13
N GLN A 257 -13.41 -2.97 -7.57
CA GLN A 257 -12.31 -3.91 -7.71
C GLN A 257 -11.85 -4.31 -6.32
N LEU A 258 -11.80 -5.61 -6.06
CA LEU A 258 -11.31 -6.15 -4.80
C LEU A 258 -9.94 -6.78 -5.02
N LYS A 259 -9.24 -6.99 -3.93
CA LYS A 259 -8.00 -7.76 -3.90
C LYS A 259 -8.06 -8.78 -2.79
N VAL A 260 -7.33 -9.85 -2.95
CA VAL A 260 -7.09 -10.84 -1.90
C VAL A 260 -5.59 -11.09 -1.80
N ILE A 261 -5.09 -11.20 -0.59
CA ILE A 261 -3.69 -11.55 -0.33
C ILE A 261 -3.67 -13.02 0.04
N LEU A 262 -3.04 -13.82 -0.81
CA LEU A 262 -2.90 -15.26 -0.61
C LEU A 262 -1.55 -15.57 0.04
N PRO A 263 -1.52 -16.31 1.15
CA PRO A 263 -0.29 -16.70 1.82
C PRO A 263 0.29 -17.95 1.16
N VAL A 264 1.16 -17.79 0.18
CA VAL A 264 1.82 -18.90 -0.52
C VAL A 264 3.06 -19.33 0.24
N PRO A 265 3.25 -20.64 0.53
CA PRO A 265 4.49 -21.15 1.11
C PRO A 265 5.71 -20.74 0.26
N ASP A 266 6.81 -20.37 0.91
CA ASP A 266 8.02 -19.86 0.22
C ASP A 266 8.60 -20.87 -0.78
N ARG A 267 8.51 -22.18 -0.48
CA ARG A 267 8.93 -23.27 -1.39
C ARG A 267 8.11 -23.35 -2.68
N GLU A 268 6.87 -22.82 -2.67
CA GLU A 268 5.92 -22.90 -3.80
C GLU A 268 5.87 -21.60 -4.61
N ILE A 269 6.59 -20.56 -4.17
CA ILE A 269 6.53 -19.24 -4.80
C ILE A 269 7.04 -19.24 -6.26
N ALA A 270 7.97 -20.15 -6.57
CA ALA A 270 8.50 -20.30 -7.93
C ALA A 270 7.45 -20.76 -8.95
N ASP A 271 6.32 -21.26 -8.46
CA ASP A 271 5.21 -21.72 -9.28
C ASP A 271 4.21 -20.63 -9.62
N TRP A 272 4.44 -19.41 -9.13
CA TRP A 272 3.56 -18.26 -9.30
C TRP A 272 4.24 -17.14 -10.09
N ALA A 273 3.49 -16.55 -11.01
CA ALA A 273 3.95 -15.41 -11.79
C ALA A 273 2.90 -14.30 -11.82
N ILE A 274 3.39 -13.06 -11.99
CA ILE A 274 2.50 -11.91 -12.23
C ILE A 274 1.75 -12.15 -13.55
N GLY A 275 0.42 -11.98 -13.50
CA GLY A 275 -0.47 -12.24 -14.63
C GLY A 275 -1.13 -13.62 -14.60
N ASP A 276 -0.75 -14.52 -13.68
CA ASP A 276 -1.41 -15.81 -13.54
C ASP A 276 -2.88 -15.63 -13.19
N LEU A 277 -3.70 -16.53 -13.74
CA LEU A 277 -5.12 -16.59 -13.45
C LEU A 277 -5.35 -17.48 -12.22
N VAL A 278 -6.12 -16.95 -11.28
CA VAL A 278 -6.52 -17.64 -10.05
C VAL A 278 -8.05 -17.68 -10.02
N GLU A 279 -8.58 -18.85 -9.83
CA GLU A 279 -10.01 -19.01 -9.60
C GLU A 279 -10.33 -18.73 -8.14
N LEU A 280 -11.16 -17.71 -7.89
CA LEU A 280 -11.60 -17.34 -6.56
C LEU A 280 -13.04 -17.78 -6.37
N SER A 281 -13.32 -18.56 -5.34
CA SER A 281 -14.68 -19.03 -5.03
C SER A 281 -15.13 -18.53 -3.67
N LEU A 282 -16.37 -18.02 -3.65
CA LEU A 282 -17.09 -17.58 -2.47
C LEU A 282 -18.45 -18.25 -2.48
N TYR A 283 -18.65 -19.27 -1.62
CA TYR A 283 -19.81 -20.16 -1.66
C TYR A 283 -20.00 -20.72 -3.09
N ASP A 284 -21.14 -20.54 -3.70
CA ASP A 284 -21.47 -21.03 -5.04
C ASP A 284 -21.06 -20.06 -6.18
N ASN A 285 -20.41 -18.95 -5.85
CA ASN A 285 -19.99 -17.95 -6.84
C ASN A 285 -18.50 -18.04 -7.07
N THR A 286 -18.12 -18.18 -8.33
CA THR A 286 -16.72 -18.24 -8.77
C THR A 286 -16.38 -17.06 -9.66
N ARG A 287 -15.19 -16.47 -9.46
CA ARG A 287 -14.64 -15.40 -10.29
C ARG A 287 -13.18 -15.67 -10.62
N LYS A 288 -12.74 -15.16 -11.75
CA LYS A 288 -11.34 -15.17 -12.12
C LYS A 288 -10.66 -13.93 -11.58
N GLY A 289 -9.62 -14.13 -10.80
CA GLY A 289 -8.69 -13.10 -10.38
C GLY A 289 -7.39 -13.20 -11.17
N THR A 290 -6.60 -12.16 -11.12
CA THR A 290 -5.27 -12.10 -11.76
C THR A 290 -4.23 -11.71 -10.72
N VAL A 291 -3.11 -12.43 -10.68
CA VAL A 291 -1.96 -12.10 -9.84
C VAL A 291 -1.41 -10.74 -10.27
N ALA A 292 -1.55 -9.75 -9.40
CA ALA A 292 -1.11 -8.38 -9.65
C ALA A 292 0.29 -8.13 -9.10
N GLN A 293 0.62 -8.74 -7.96
CA GLN A 293 1.88 -8.53 -7.28
C GLN A 293 2.27 -9.73 -6.43
N ILE A 294 3.56 -10.02 -6.38
CA ILE A 294 4.19 -10.94 -5.43
C ILE A 294 5.00 -10.08 -4.46
N TYR A 295 4.73 -10.19 -3.17
CA TYR A 295 5.41 -9.37 -2.18
C TYR A 295 6.86 -9.81 -2.00
N PRO A 296 7.81 -8.87 -1.84
CA PRO A 296 9.23 -9.19 -1.83
C PRO A 296 9.74 -9.76 -0.50
N ALA A 297 8.86 -9.93 0.49
CA ALA A 297 9.24 -10.36 1.83
C ALA A 297 8.42 -11.56 2.30
N THR A 298 9.12 -12.52 2.91
CA THR A 298 8.50 -13.67 3.58
C THR A 298 8.01 -13.26 4.97
N ASN A 299 6.79 -13.64 5.31
CA ASN A 299 6.28 -13.53 6.66
C ASN A 299 6.99 -14.57 7.54
N GLN A 300 7.86 -14.10 8.45
CA GLN A 300 8.68 -14.97 9.31
C GLN A 300 7.85 -15.84 10.27
N GLY A 301 6.64 -15.41 10.62
CA GLY A 301 5.77 -16.16 11.52
C GLY A 301 5.09 -17.37 10.85
N THR A 302 4.84 -17.29 9.54
CA THR A 302 4.10 -18.32 8.79
C THR A 302 4.94 -19.01 7.72
N GLY A 303 6.13 -18.48 7.35
CA GLY A 303 6.94 -18.97 6.26
C GLY A 303 6.29 -18.80 4.89
N THR A 304 5.42 -17.78 4.73
CA THR A 304 4.68 -17.56 3.49
C THR A 304 5.03 -16.21 2.87
N ILE A 305 4.89 -16.15 1.55
CA ILE A 305 5.00 -14.93 0.76
C ILE A 305 3.59 -14.52 0.32
N GLY A 306 3.23 -13.26 0.51
CA GLY A 306 1.93 -12.74 0.09
C GLY A 306 1.86 -12.55 -1.42
N ILE A 307 0.82 -13.08 -2.04
CA ILE A 307 0.49 -12.82 -3.44
C ILE A 307 -0.80 -12.02 -3.49
N GLU A 308 -0.75 -10.82 -4.08
CA GLU A 308 -1.93 -10.00 -4.31
C GLU A 308 -2.62 -10.43 -5.61
N VAL A 309 -3.87 -10.87 -5.48
CA VAL A 309 -4.75 -11.22 -6.60
C VAL A 309 -5.87 -10.20 -6.70
N LYS A 310 -6.01 -9.55 -7.84
CA LYS A 310 -7.10 -8.61 -8.12
C LYS A 310 -8.28 -9.32 -8.78
N VAL A 311 -9.48 -8.94 -8.35
CA VAL A 311 -10.74 -9.48 -8.86
C VAL A 311 -11.74 -8.37 -9.13
N ASP A 312 -12.45 -8.46 -10.24
CA ASP A 312 -13.51 -7.52 -10.60
C ASP A 312 -14.75 -7.71 -9.71
N ASN A 313 -15.36 -6.60 -9.28
CA ASN A 313 -16.54 -6.58 -8.43
C ASN A 313 -17.52 -5.48 -8.83
N GLN A 314 -17.67 -5.20 -10.13
CA GLN A 314 -18.56 -4.13 -10.61
C GLN A 314 -20.03 -4.37 -10.24
N ASP A 315 -20.44 -5.62 -10.10
CA ASP A 315 -21.76 -6.03 -9.64
C ASP A 315 -21.98 -5.87 -8.12
N ARG A 316 -20.89 -5.59 -7.36
CA ARG A 316 -20.89 -5.37 -5.90
C ARG A 316 -21.51 -6.49 -5.06
N LYS A 317 -21.45 -7.74 -5.53
CA LYS A 317 -21.98 -8.89 -4.80
C LYS A 317 -21.00 -9.46 -3.79
N TRP A 318 -19.70 -9.16 -3.93
CA TRP A 318 -18.67 -9.53 -2.98
C TRP A 318 -18.34 -8.36 -2.07
N PHE A 319 -18.14 -8.63 -0.78
CA PHE A 319 -17.91 -7.61 0.24
C PHE A 319 -16.51 -7.71 0.83
N VAL A 320 -15.97 -6.57 1.21
CA VAL A 320 -14.72 -6.49 1.96
C VAL A 320 -14.86 -7.25 3.28
N GLY A 321 -13.85 -8.03 3.66
CA GLY A 321 -13.83 -8.85 4.85
C GLY A 321 -14.31 -10.30 4.65
N GLN A 322 -14.90 -10.66 3.50
CA GLN A 322 -15.26 -12.04 3.21
C GLN A 322 -14.03 -12.89 2.90
N VAL A 323 -14.06 -14.16 3.32
CA VAL A 323 -12.99 -15.12 3.04
C VAL A 323 -13.34 -15.88 1.78
N VAL A 324 -12.41 -15.94 0.84
CA VAL A 324 -12.52 -16.67 -0.42
C VAL A 324 -11.51 -17.80 -0.48
N LYS A 325 -11.88 -18.87 -1.16
CA LYS A 325 -10.99 -19.96 -1.57
C LYS A 325 -10.40 -19.59 -2.93
N ALA A 326 -9.10 -19.70 -3.04
CA ALA A 326 -8.34 -19.45 -4.27
C ALA A 326 -7.77 -20.77 -4.78
N THR A 327 -8.05 -21.07 -6.03
CA THR A 327 -7.53 -22.25 -6.73
C THR A 327 -6.63 -21.78 -7.85
N HIS A 328 -5.36 -22.16 -7.78
CA HIS A 328 -4.37 -21.90 -8.81
C HIS A 328 -4.00 -23.20 -9.50
N GLU A 329 -4.18 -23.25 -10.82
CA GLU A 329 -3.84 -24.38 -11.65
C GLU A 329 -2.55 -24.12 -12.41
N LYS A 330 -1.51 -24.87 -12.10
CA LYS A 330 -0.28 -24.87 -12.87
C LYS A 330 -0.24 -26.08 -13.78
N LYS A 331 -0.04 -25.86 -15.06
CA LYS A 331 0.24 -26.95 -15.99
C LYS A 331 1.57 -27.59 -15.61
N GLY A 332 1.50 -28.83 -15.12
CA GLY A 332 2.67 -29.63 -14.79
C GLY A 332 3.51 -30.02 -16.01
N ALA A 333 4.62 -30.67 -15.77
CA ALA A 333 5.47 -31.15 -16.85
C ALA A 333 4.72 -32.16 -17.72
N LYS A 334 4.88 -32.06 -19.04
CA LYS A 334 4.51 -33.16 -19.94
C LYS A 334 5.45 -34.31 -19.70
N GLY A 335 4.90 -35.49 -19.50
CA GLY A 335 5.70 -36.68 -19.27
C GLY A 335 4.88 -37.94 -19.49
N LEU A 336 5.57 -39.09 -19.46
CA LEU A 336 4.95 -40.40 -19.45
C LEU A 336 4.57 -40.71 -17.99
N PHE A 337 3.34 -41.14 -17.79
CA PHE A 337 2.84 -41.46 -16.46
C PHE A 337 2.26 -42.86 -16.45
N VAL A 338 2.54 -43.55 -15.35
CA VAL A 338 1.98 -44.90 -15.12
C VAL A 338 1.37 -44.95 -13.71
N PRO A 339 0.34 -45.74 -13.45
CA PRO A 339 -0.18 -45.97 -12.10
C PRO A 339 0.93 -46.44 -11.16
N VAL A 340 0.92 -46.00 -9.89
CA VAL A 340 1.89 -46.45 -8.88
C VAL A 340 1.95 -47.95 -8.79
N SER A 341 0.82 -48.63 -8.96
CA SER A 341 0.71 -50.10 -8.94
C SER A 341 1.46 -50.84 -10.08
N ALA A 342 1.80 -50.10 -11.16
CA ALA A 342 2.58 -50.69 -12.27
C ALA A 342 4.08 -50.70 -11.98
N VAL A 343 4.57 -49.89 -11.03
CA VAL A 343 5.99 -49.79 -10.73
C VAL A 343 6.33 -50.71 -9.56
N VAL A 344 7.22 -51.66 -9.81
CA VAL A 344 7.72 -52.56 -8.78
C VAL A 344 9.06 -52.04 -8.26
N SER A 345 9.10 -51.77 -6.96
CA SER A 345 10.31 -51.33 -6.24
C SER A 345 10.60 -52.32 -5.12
N THR A 346 11.72 -53.01 -5.20
CA THR A 346 12.16 -53.96 -4.19
C THR A 346 13.40 -53.42 -3.48
N GLY A 347 13.26 -53.03 -2.23
CA GLY A 347 14.29 -52.66 -1.25
C GLY A 347 15.69 -52.33 -1.79
N GLY A 348 15.89 -51.07 -2.28
CA GLY A 348 17.22 -50.58 -2.70
C GLY A 348 17.66 -50.96 -4.12
N LYS A 349 16.84 -51.64 -4.90
CA LYS A 349 17.09 -51.92 -6.32
C LYS A 349 16.39 -50.90 -7.20
N GLN A 350 16.91 -50.69 -8.43
CA GLN A 350 16.33 -49.83 -9.42
C GLN A 350 14.86 -50.20 -9.67
N PRO A 351 13.92 -49.25 -9.64
CA PRO A 351 12.53 -49.50 -9.98
C PRO A 351 12.38 -50.02 -11.39
N PHE A 352 11.38 -50.87 -11.61
CA PHE A 352 11.10 -51.43 -12.92
C PHE A 352 9.60 -51.62 -13.13
N VAL A 353 9.21 -51.77 -14.38
CA VAL A 353 7.86 -52.16 -14.81
C VAL A 353 7.93 -53.44 -15.62
N TYR A 354 6.81 -54.09 -15.80
CA TYR A 354 6.71 -55.20 -16.77
C TYR A 354 6.03 -54.68 -18.04
N LEU A 355 6.80 -54.66 -19.14
CA LEU A 355 6.29 -54.44 -20.49
C LEU A 355 5.63 -55.69 -21.01
N VAL A 356 4.51 -55.55 -21.70
CA VAL A 356 3.83 -56.63 -22.37
C VAL A 356 4.26 -56.67 -23.84
N LYS A 357 5.06 -57.68 -24.22
CA LYS A 357 5.45 -57.93 -25.60
C LYS A 357 5.22 -59.45 -25.93
N ASP A 358 4.59 -59.75 -27.04
CA ASP A 358 4.30 -61.08 -27.50
C ASP A 358 3.63 -61.97 -26.42
N GLN A 359 2.68 -61.38 -25.67
CA GLN A 359 1.98 -61.97 -24.52
C GLN A 359 2.91 -62.48 -23.40
N LYS A 360 4.09 -61.84 -23.26
CA LYS A 360 5.06 -62.15 -22.20
C LYS A 360 5.40 -60.89 -21.43
N ALA A 361 5.72 -61.10 -20.14
CA ALA A 361 6.21 -59.99 -19.25
C ALA A 361 7.71 -59.82 -19.49
N HIS A 362 8.10 -58.60 -19.90
CA HIS A 362 9.50 -58.18 -20.02
C HIS A 362 9.82 -57.15 -18.94
N LYS A 363 10.77 -57.51 -18.09
CA LYS A 363 11.23 -56.59 -17.03
C LYS A 363 12.01 -55.43 -17.61
N GLN A 364 11.46 -54.22 -17.49
CA GLN A 364 12.06 -52.99 -17.99
C GLN A 364 12.43 -52.05 -16.81
N PRO A 365 13.72 -51.78 -16.56
CA PRO A 365 14.14 -50.79 -15.60
C PRO A 365 13.66 -49.40 -16.00
N VAL A 366 13.20 -48.61 -15.02
CA VAL A 366 12.72 -47.24 -15.24
C VAL A 366 13.32 -46.27 -14.24
N GLU A 367 13.44 -45.01 -14.63
CA GLU A 367 13.68 -43.89 -13.74
C GLU A 367 12.36 -43.23 -13.42
N ILE A 368 12.05 -43.11 -12.12
CA ILE A 368 10.81 -42.51 -11.66
C ILE A 368 11.04 -41.04 -11.26
N GLY A 369 10.08 -40.16 -11.59
CA GLY A 369 10.04 -38.77 -11.23
C GLY A 369 9.04 -38.50 -10.11
N GLN A 370 8.19 -37.48 -10.31
CA GLN A 370 7.20 -37.05 -9.32
C GLN A 370 5.99 -38.00 -9.26
N LEU A 371 5.43 -38.10 -8.05
CA LEU A 371 4.15 -38.77 -7.82
C LEU A 371 3.04 -37.70 -7.79
N VAL A 372 2.07 -37.78 -8.70
CA VAL A 372 0.92 -36.85 -8.77
C VAL A 372 -0.33 -37.72 -9.05
N ASP A 373 -1.37 -37.50 -8.29
CA ASP A 373 -2.68 -38.17 -8.45
C ASP A 373 -2.61 -39.67 -8.60
N ASN A 374 -1.85 -40.34 -7.74
CA ASN A 374 -1.61 -41.80 -7.77
C ASN A 374 -0.97 -42.31 -9.07
N GLN A 375 -0.31 -41.43 -9.85
CA GLN A 375 0.48 -41.76 -11.03
C GLN A 375 1.93 -41.35 -10.83
N LEU A 376 2.87 -42.22 -11.21
CA LEU A 376 4.30 -41.92 -11.19
C LEU A 376 4.76 -41.43 -12.56
N GLN A 377 5.47 -40.35 -12.58
CA GLN A 377 6.16 -39.88 -13.77
C GLN A 377 7.33 -40.78 -14.07
N ILE A 378 7.48 -41.18 -15.34
CA ILE A 378 8.62 -41.94 -15.83
C ILE A 378 9.53 -40.98 -16.62
N LEU A 379 10.75 -40.84 -16.12
CA LEU A 379 11.77 -39.95 -16.72
C LEU A 379 12.51 -40.65 -17.86
N SER A 380 12.76 -41.96 -17.71
CA SER A 380 13.40 -42.76 -18.74
C SER A 380 13.01 -44.26 -18.64
N GLY A 381 13.15 -44.99 -19.71
CA GLY A 381 12.92 -46.45 -19.75
C GLY A 381 11.62 -46.87 -20.42
N LEU A 382 10.70 -45.95 -20.77
CA LEU A 382 9.47 -46.23 -21.50
C LEU A 382 9.29 -45.26 -22.67
N THR A 383 8.49 -45.67 -23.65
CA THR A 383 8.04 -44.86 -24.77
C THR A 383 6.51 -44.74 -24.78
N GLU A 384 6.00 -43.70 -25.42
CA GLU A 384 4.56 -43.56 -25.65
C GLU A 384 4.03 -44.73 -26.48
N GLY A 385 2.92 -45.29 -26.06
CA GLY A 385 2.34 -46.49 -26.69
C GLY A 385 2.80 -47.83 -26.11
N ASP A 386 3.79 -47.85 -25.20
CA ASP A 386 4.17 -49.08 -24.50
C ASP A 386 3.00 -49.60 -23.64
N ILE A 387 2.78 -50.88 -23.61
CA ILE A 387 1.78 -51.51 -22.75
C ILE A 387 2.48 -52.07 -21.52
N VAL A 388 2.11 -51.57 -20.33
CA VAL A 388 2.67 -52.03 -19.04
C VAL A 388 1.61 -52.70 -18.20
N VAL A 389 2.04 -53.65 -17.34
CA VAL A 389 1.17 -54.29 -16.37
C VAL A 389 0.83 -53.29 -15.27
N SER A 390 -0.45 -52.97 -15.12
CA SER A 390 -0.94 -52.02 -14.11
C SER A 390 -1.35 -52.69 -12.80
N LYS A 391 -1.69 -54.00 -12.83
CA LYS A 391 -2.10 -54.75 -11.64
C LYS A 391 -1.63 -56.18 -11.73
N GLY A 392 -1.08 -56.72 -10.66
CA GLY A 392 -0.52 -58.07 -10.61
C GLY A 392 0.98 -58.14 -10.93
N ALA A 393 1.64 -56.99 -11.08
CA ALA A 393 3.08 -56.91 -11.36
C ALA A 393 3.96 -57.53 -10.26
N ASP A 394 3.48 -57.57 -9.03
CA ASP A 394 4.16 -58.15 -7.85
C ASP A 394 4.36 -59.66 -7.91
N ARG A 395 3.60 -60.35 -8.76
CA ARG A 395 3.60 -61.81 -8.89
C ARG A 395 4.27 -62.29 -10.16
N LEU A 396 4.82 -61.39 -10.95
CA LEU A 396 5.42 -61.71 -12.25
C LEU A 396 6.93 -61.88 -12.14
N PHE A 397 7.42 -62.80 -13.01
CA PHE A 397 8.84 -62.93 -13.33
C PHE A 397 9.08 -62.57 -14.80
N ASP A 398 10.31 -62.26 -15.12
CA ASP A 398 10.69 -61.91 -16.48
C ASP A 398 10.49 -63.20 -17.38
N GLY A 399 9.76 -63.05 -18.50
CA GLY A 399 9.42 -64.09 -19.41
C GLY A 399 8.10 -64.84 -19.14
N ASP A 400 7.37 -64.50 -18.07
CA ASP A 400 6.06 -65.12 -17.76
C ASP A 400 5.05 -64.86 -18.90
N THR A 401 4.28 -65.94 -19.25
CA THR A 401 3.19 -65.79 -20.21
C THR A 401 1.99 -65.07 -19.56
N LEU A 402 1.46 -64.11 -20.24
CA LEU A 402 0.39 -63.23 -19.71
C LEU A 402 -0.93 -63.47 -20.44
N GLN A 403 -2.00 -63.48 -19.68
CA GLN A 403 -3.36 -63.33 -20.17
C GLN A 403 -3.82 -61.91 -19.77
N THR A 404 -3.84 -61.04 -20.76
CA THR A 404 -4.22 -59.61 -20.53
C THR A 404 -5.73 -59.46 -20.44
N GLN A 405 -6.21 -58.84 -19.37
CA GLN A 405 -7.57 -58.33 -19.29
C GLN A 405 -7.50 -56.82 -19.50
N ALA A 406 -8.41 -56.31 -20.33
CA ALA A 406 -8.56 -54.84 -20.45
C ALA A 406 -8.94 -54.25 -19.08
N PRO A 407 -8.48 -53.04 -18.77
CA PRO A 407 -8.81 -52.40 -17.50
C PRO A 407 -10.33 -52.33 -17.36
N THR A 408 -10.85 -52.88 -16.27
CA THR A 408 -12.24 -52.66 -15.86
C THR A 408 -12.37 -51.18 -15.50
N SER A 409 -13.04 -50.42 -16.37
CA SER A 409 -13.45 -49.04 -16.05
C SER A 409 -14.37 -49.11 -14.83
N SER A 410 -13.85 -48.74 -13.66
CA SER A 410 -14.67 -48.45 -12.51
C SER A 410 -15.46 -47.19 -12.81
N GLU A 411 -16.66 -47.35 -13.35
CA GLU A 411 -17.68 -46.31 -13.31
C GLU A 411 -17.86 -45.90 -11.83
N SER A 412 -17.60 -44.66 -11.55
CA SER A 412 -18.00 -44.02 -10.29
C SER A 412 -19.53 -44.01 -10.24
N GLU A 413 -20.14 -44.99 -9.57
CA GLU A 413 -21.52 -44.85 -9.13
C GLU A 413 -21.61 -43.66 -8.18
N ALA A 414 -22.03 -42.53 -8.72
CA ALA A 414 -22.61 -41.48 -7.96
C ALA A 414 -23.96 -42.00 -7.43
N GLY A 415 -23.96 -42.47 -6.21
CA GLY A 415 -25.15 -42.89 -5.50
C GLY A 415 -26.10 -41.72 -5.33
N GLY A 416 -27.11 -41.65 -6.20
CA GLY A 416 -28.33 -40.86 -6.00
C GLY A 416 -29.13 -41.42 -4.84
N GLY A 417 -28.96 -40.88 -3.65
CA GLY A 417 -29.83 -41.10 -2.49
C GLY A 417 -31.06 -40.15 -2.54
N SER A 418 -32.08 -40.58 -3.23
CA SER A 418 -33.43 -40.05 -3.03
C SER A 418 -33.97 -40.60 -1.71
N GLY A 419 -34.34 -39.72 -0.78
CA GLY A 419 -34.97 -40.10 0.49
C GLY A 419 -35.72 -38.92 1.11
N LYS A 420 -37.00 -38.85 0.82
CA LYS A 420 -38.15 -38.21 1.53
C LYS A 420 -37.89 -36.98 2.42
#